data_da77fbab57b03368b621099ce1b03d62
#
_entry.id   da77fbab57b03368b621099ce1b03d62
#
_cell.length_a   1.000
_cell.length_b   1.000
_cell.length_c   1.000
_cell.angle_alpha   90.00
_cell.angle_beta   90.00
_cell.angle_gamma   90.00
#
_symmetry.space_group_name_H-M   'P 1'
#
loop_
_entity.id
_entity.type
_entity.pdbx_description
1 polymer ?
#
loop_
_entity_poly.entity_id
_entity_poly.type
_entity_poly.pdbx_seq_one_letter_code
_entity_poly.pdbx_strand_id
1 'polypeptide(L)'
;MSPLYDKLSNVSEELFDKVIGVNLKGPFRMMALVGERMEAGAGGTIINISSTASLNPSPTSEPYGAAKSGLNALTRSYAFAYGPKVRVNGIAAGPFLTDISKAWDMQAFEQRAKNNLALGRGGEPEEIVGAALYLASNAASFTTGTIIRVDGGTP
;
A
#
# COMPACT_ATOMS: atom_id res chain seq x y z
N MET A 1 3.18 0.07 -9.26
CA MET A 1 4.38 -0.22 -10.05
C MET A 1 5.59 -0.18 -9.12
N SER A 2 6.38 -1.24 -9.10
CA SER A 2 7.62 -1.37 -8.32
C SER A 2 8.69 -1.92 -9.27
N PRO A 3 9.39 -1.05 -10.03
CA PRO A 3 10.41 -1.49 -10.96
C PRO A 3 11.63 -2.02 -10.19
N LEU A 4 12.28 -3.01 -10.77
CA LEU A 4 13.56 -3.50 -10.30
C LEU A 4 14.68 -2.79 -11.06
N TYR A 5 15.77 -2.51 -10.38
CA TYR A 5 17.01 -1.96 -10.92
C TYR A 5 18.21 -2.58 -10.20
N ASP A 6 19.33 -2.64 -10.88
CA ASP A 6 20.55 -3.29 -10.38
C ASP A 6 21.38 -2.36 -9.48
N LYS A 7 21.35 -1.04 -9.74
CA LYS A 7 22.09 -0.02 -8.98
C LYS A 7 21.25 1.25 -8.82
N LEU A 8 21.37 1.90 -7.67
CA LEU A 8 20.71 3.18 -7.40
C LEU A 8 21.05 4.26 -8.42
N SER A 9 22.30 4.33 -8.86
CA SER A 9 22.74 5.28 -9.88
C SER A 9 22.10 5.08 -11.27
N ASN A 10 21.46 3.93 -11.51
CA ASN A 10 20.75 3.62 -12.76
C ASN A 10 19.27 4.02 -12.71
N VAL A 11 18.79 4.50 -11.56
CA VAL A 11 17.44 5.06 -11.45
C VAL A 11 17.41 6.42 -12.12
N SER A 12 16.85 6.49 -13.33
CA SER A 12 16.67 7.75 -14.04
C SER A 12 15.60 8.63 -13.37
N GLU A 13 15.66 9.93 -13.60
CA GLU A 13 14.62 10.87 -13.15
C GLU A 13 13.25 10.47 -13.70
N GLU A 14 13.19 10.07 -14.98
CA GLU A 14 11.95 9.59 -15.60
C GLU A 14 11.36 8.38 -14.87
N LEU A 15 12.20 7.40 -14.51
CA LEU A 15 11.77 6.22 -13.75
C LEU A 15 11.28 6.62 -12.37
N PHE A 16 12.04 7.50 -11.68
CA PHE A 16 11.66 8.04 -10.38
C PHE A 16 10.31 8.74 -10.45
N ASP A 17 10.14 9.68 -11.38
CA ASP A 17 8.91 10.46 -11.56
C ASP A 17 7.71 9.57 -11.88
N LYS A 18 7.91 8.54 -12.70
CA LYS A 18 6.87 7.56 -13.02
C LYS A 18 6.44 6.76 -11.79
N VAL A 19 7.37 6.34 -10.94
CA VAL A 19 7.07 5.63 -9.70
C VAL A 19 6.31 6.53 -8.73
N ILE A 20 6.77 7.76 -8.52
CA ILE A 20 6.11 8.77 -7.67
C ILE A 20 4.74 9.13 -8.25
N GLY A 21 4.66 9.33 -9.57
CA GLY A 21 3.42 9.64 -10.27
C GLY A 21 2.31 8.64 -10.01
N VAL A 22 2.62 7.35 -10.15
CA VAL A 22 1.64 6.26 -9.98
C VAL A 22 1.35 5.98 -8.50
N ASN A 23 2.36 5.94 -7.63
CA ASN A 23 2.21 5.42 -6.27
C ASN A 23 1.91 6.50 -5.21
N LEU A 24 2.12 7.78 -5.53
CA LEU A 24 1.91 8.89 -4.60
C LEU A 24 1.02 9.99 -5.19
N LYS A 25 1.42 10.59 -6.32
CA LYS A 25 0.71 11.74 -6.92
C LYS A 25 -0.69 11.36 -7.40
N GLY A 26 -0.85 10.19 -8.04
CA GLY A 26 -2.16 9.66 -8.46
C GLY A 26 -3.11 9.47 -7.28
N PRO A 27 -2.77 8.68 -6.27
CA PRO A 27 -3.57 8.54 -5.06
C PRO A 27 -3.89 9.86 -4.36
N PHE A 28 -2.93 10.77 -4.24
CA PHE A 28 -3.16 12.11 -3.71
C PHE A 28 -4.30 12.83 -4.45
N ARG A 29 -4.24 12.88 -5.81
CA ARG A 29 -5.29 13.52 -6.62
C ARG A 29 -6.63 12.82 -6.51
N MET A 30 -6.64 11.49 -6.52
CA MET A 30 -7.88 10.71 -6.35
C MET A 30 -8.53 10.99 -5.00
N MET A 31 -7.76 10.96 -3.90
CA MET A 31 -8.27 11.27 -2.57
C MET A 31 -8.81 12.70 -2.47
N ALA A 32 -8.12 13.69 -3.05
CA ALA A 32 -8.59 15.07 -3.06
C ALA A 32 -9.96 15.20 -3.76
N LEU A 33 -10.06 14.68 -4.99
CA LEU A 33 -11.28 14.83 -5.79
C LEU A 33 -12.46 14.00 -5.28
N VAL A 34 -12.19 12.76 -4.88
CA VAL A 34 -13.23 11.84 -4.41
C VAL A 34 -13.62 12.16 -2.97
N GLY A 35 -12.64 12.50 -2.13
CA GLY A 35 -12.88 12.87 -0.72
C GLY A 35 -13.77 14.09 -0.59
N GLU A 36 -13.53 15.15 -1.34
CA GLU A 36 -14.40 16.35 -1.37
C GLU A 36 -15.84 16.01 -1.77
N ARG A 37 -16.02 15.15 -2.77
CA ARG A 37 -17.36 14.70 -3.18
C ARG A 37 -18.06 13.85 -2.11
N MET A 38 -17.32 12.96 -1.45
CA MET A 38 -17.85 12.15 -0.35
C MET A 38 -18.23 13.04 0.84
N GLU A 39 -17.38 14.00 1.20
CA GLU A 39 -17.62 14.92 2.31
C GLU A 39 -18.85 15.81 2.05
N ALA A 40 -19.00 16.32 0.83
CA ALA A 40 -20.18 17.09 0.43
C ALA A 40 -21.47 16.25 0.36
N GLY A 41 -21.36 14.95 0.21
CA GLY A 41 -22.48 14.01 0.10
C GLY A 41 -22.75 13.22 1.37
N ALA A 42 -23.04 11.94 1.19
CA ALA A 42 -23.42 10.99 2.25
C ALA A 42 -22.22 10.47 3.09
N GLY A 43 -21.03 10.96 2.83
CA GLY A 43 -19.81 10.42 3.41
C GLY A 43 -19.30 9.18 2.70
N GLY A 44 -18.40 8.45 3.34
CA GLY A 44 -17.86 7.24 2.75
C GLY A 44 -16.58 6.72 3.39
N THR A 45 -15.90 5.84 2.68
CA THR A 45 -14.58 5.35 3.09
C THR A 45 -13.63 5.26 1.91
N ILE A 46 -12.38 5.61 2.16
CA ILE A 46 -11.26 5.50 1.22
C ILE A 46 -10.27 4.49 1.78
N ILE A 47 -9.85 3.54 0.96
CA ILE A 47 -8.85 2.53 1.32
C ILE A 47 -7.68 2.65 0.36
N ASN A 48 -6.51 3.00 0.89
CA ASN A 48 -5.27 3.07 0.14
C ASN A 48 -4.51 1.75 0.22
N ILE A 49 -4.07 1.22 -0.92
CA ILE A 49 -3.20 0.06 -0.93
C ILE A 49 -1.74 0.53 -0.86
N SER A 50 -1.17 0.36 0.31
CA SER A 50 0.22 0.63 0.61
C SER A 50 1.07 -0.65 0.47
N SER A 51 2.21 -0.71 1.10
CA SER A 51 3.13 -1.84 1.03
C SER A 51 3.93 -1.95 2.33
N THR A 52 4.41 -3.16 2.65
CA THR A 52 5.43 -3.35 3.69
C THR A 52 6.71 -2.55 3.41
N ALA A 53 7.03 -2.27 2.14
CA ALA A 53 8.13 -1.38 1.76
C ALA A 53 7.99 0.05 2.30
N SER A 54 6.79 0.47 2.71
CA SER A 54 6.55 1.76 3.38
C SER A 54 6.91 1.76 4.86
N LEU A 55 7.02 0.59 5.45
CA LEU A 55 7.32 0.38 6.88
C LEU A 55 8.75 -0.10 7.07
N ASN A 56 9.18 -1.01 6.22
CA ASN A 56 10.51 -1.61 6.22
C ASN A 56 11.19 -1.33 4.87
N PRO A 57 11.90 -0.21 4.74
CA PRO A 57 12.63 0.13 3.51
C PRO A 57 13.61 -0.97 3.11
N SER A 58 13.63 -1.31 1.85
CA SER A 58 14.50 -2.35 1.30
C SER A 58 15.37 -1.76 0.19
N PRO A 59 16.66 -2.16 0.07
CA PRO A 59 17.45 -1.87 -1.10
C PRO A 59 16.72 -2.31 -2.37
N THR A 60 16.99 -1.64 -3.50
CA THR A 60 16.39 -1.92 -4.82
C THR A 60 14.91 -1.53 -4.98
N SER A 61 14.32 -0.84 -4.00
CA SER A 61 12.94 -0.35 -4.10
C SER A 61 12.74 1.05 -3.50
N GLU A 62 13.79 1.86 -3.42
CA GLU A 62 13.82 3.13 -2.70
C GLU A 62 12.75 4.12 -3.18
N PRO A 63 12.57 4.42 -4.49
CA PRO A 63 11.51 5.32 -4.95
C PRO A 63 10.11 4.78 -4.60
N TYR A 64 9.92 3.47 -4.69
CA TYR A 64 8.65 2.83 -4.37
C TYR A 64 8.36 2.88 -2.87
N GLY A 65 9.33 2.53 -2.03
CA GLY A 65 9.22 2.63 -0.57
C GLY A 65 8.91 4.05 -0.13
N ALA A 66 9.63 5.05 -0.67
CA ALA A 66 9.38 6.46 -0.41
C ALA A 66 7.96 6.89 -0.80
N ALA A 67 7.49 6.49 -2.00
CA ALA A 67 6.14 6.78 -2.45
C ALA A 67 5.06 6.16 -1.55
N LYS A 68 5.24 4.91 -1.13
CA LYS A 68 4.29 4.22 -0.24
C LYS A 68 4.33 4.76 1.20
N SER A 69 5.50 5.20 1.70
CA SER A 69 5.59 5.92 2.96
C SER A 69 4.87 7.26 2.91
N GLY A 70 5.04 8.01 1.81
CA GLY A 70 4.28 9.22 1.54
C GLY A 70 2.76 8.96 1.48
N LEU A 71 2.34 7.84 0.87
CA LEU A 71 0.93 7.45 0.82
C LEU A 71 0.36 7.16 2.23
N ASN A 72 1.16 6.55 3.14
CA ASN A 72 0.76 6.36 4.53
C ASN A 72 0.58 7.70 5.27
N ALA A 73 1.48 8.66 5.02
CA ALA A 73 1.35 10.01 5.58
C ALA A 73 0.10 10.72 5.06
N LEU A 74 -0.17 10.64 3.75
CA LEU A 74 -1.38 11.19 3.13
C LEU A 74 -2.65 10.53 3.69
N THR A 75 -2.66 9.20 3.88
CA THR A 75 -3.79 8.47 4.47
C THR A 75 -4.19 9.08 5.82
N ARG A 76 -3.23 9.33 6.68
CA ARG A 76 -3.46 9.97 7.99
C ARG A 76 -3.95 11.41 7.84
N SER A 77 -3.30 12.20 6.99
CA SER A 77 -3.67 13.60 6.75
C SER A 77 -5.11 13.73 6.25
N TYR A 78 -5.49 12.93 5.25
CA TYR A 78 -6.84 12.94 4.69
C TYR A 78 -7.91 12.41 5.66
N ALA A 79 -7.55 11.49 6.57
CA ALA A 79 -8.46 11.05 7.64
C ALA A 79 -8.89 12.21 8.55
N PHE A 80 -7.97 13.14 8.86
CA PHE A 80 -8.30 14.35 9.59
C PHE A 80 -9.03 15.39 8.72
N ALA A 81 -8.64 15.53 7.46
CA ALA A 81 -9.21 16.54 6.57
C ALA A 81 -10.70 16.29 6.28
N TYR A 82 -11.10 15.03 6.10
CA TYR A 82 -12.46 14.65 5.70
C TYR A 82 -13.31 14.04 6.83
N GLY A 83 -12.73 13.89 8.03
CA GLY A 83 -13.54 13.50 9.20
C GLY A 83 -14.52 14.59 9.60
N PRO A 84 -15.68 14.25 10.19
CA PRO A 84 -16.11 12.90 10.57
C PRO A 84 -16.85 12.13 9.47
N LYS A 85 -17.10 12.71 8.29
CA LYS A 85 -17.94 12.10 7.25
C LYS A 85 -17.25 11.01 6.45
N VAL A 86 -15.93 11.13 6.24
CA VAL A 86 -15.17 10.17 5.43
C VAL A 86 -14.08 9.54 6.28
N ARG A 87 -14.02 8.22 6.29
CA ARG A 87 -12.92 7.48 6.89
C ARG A 87 -11.86 7.21 5.82
N VAL A 88 -10.59 7.40 6.16
CA VAL A 88 -9.47 7.14 5.24
C VAL A 88 -8.47 6.22 5.93
N ASN A 89 -8.26 5.04 5.38
CA ASN A 89 -7.38 4.02 5.94
C ASN A 89 -6.48 3.43 4.85
N GLY A 90 -5.48 2.67 5.25
CA GLY A 90 -4.57 1.98 4.35
C GLY A 90 -4.41 0.51 4.71
N ILE A 91 -3.99 -0.27 3.71
CA ILE A 91 -3.53 -1.65 3.87
C ILE A 91 -2.08 -1.71 3.40
N ALA A 92 -1.15 -2.01 4.31
CA ALA A 92 0.23 -2.32 3.95
C ALA A 92 0.31 -3.80 3.57
N ALA A 93 0.26 -4.04 2.26
CA ALA A 93 0.30 -5.38 1.69
C ALA A 93 1.74 -5.92 1.69
N GLY A 94 1.88 -7.18 2.09
CA GLY A 94 3.10 -7.96 1.92
C GLY A 94 3.24 -8.57 0.53
N PRO A 95 4.05 -9.62 0.38
CA PRO A 95 4.24 -10.31 -0.89
C PRO A 95 3.06 -11.24 -1.20
N PHE A 96 2.14 -10.77 -2.02
CA PHE A 96 1.03 -11.57 -2.53
C PHE A 96 1.36 -12.21 -3.88
N LEU A 97 0.90 -13.45 -4.09
CA LEU A 97 1.08 -14.23 -5.32
C LEU A 97 0.05 -13.77 -6.38
N THR A 98 0.35 -12.66 -7.02
CA THR A 98 -0.48 -12.05 -8.08
C THR A 98 0.22 -12.14 -9.43
N ASP A 99 -0.33 -11.55 -10.49
CA ASP A 99 0.32 -11.55 -11.81
C ASP A 99 1.74 -10.98 -11.80
N ILE A 100 2.05 -10.06 -10.89
CA ILE A 100 3.41 -9.51 -10.77
C ILE A 100 4.40 -10.55 -10.26
N SER A 101 3.96 -11.53 -9.48
CA SER A 101 4.82 -12.59 -8.95
C SER A 101 5.28 -13.58 -10.03
N LYS A 102 4.62 -13.62 -11.19
CA LYS A 102 5.05 -14.44 -12.35
C LYS A 102 6.43 -14.05 -12.86
N ALA A 103 6.89 -12.83 -12.57
CA ALA A 103 8.23 -12.36 -12.94
C ALA A 103 9.29 -12.66 -11.87
N TRP A 104 8.91 -13.28 -10.74
CA TRP A 104 9.85 -13.58 -9.66
C TRP A 104 10.56 -14.91 -9.88
N ASP A 105 11.78 -15.03 -9.35
CA ASP A 105 12.37 -16.34 -9.10
C ASP A 105 11.63 -16.98 -7.92
N MET A 106 10.68 -17.86 -8.22
CA MET A 106 9.79 -18.46 -7.24
C MET A 106 10.54 -19.34 -6.24
N GLN A 107 11.60 -20.04 -6.65
CA GLN A 107 12.40 -20.86 -5.75
C GLN A 107 13.13 -19.99 -4.72
N ALA A 108 13.76 -18.92 -5.17
CA ALA A 108 14.42 -17.95 -4.30
C ALA A 108 13.41 -17.23 -3.40
N PHE A 109 12.22 -16.91 -3.93
CA PHE A 109 11.15 -16.31 -3.14
C PHE A 109 10.66 -17.23 -2.03
N GLU A 110 10.34 -18.48 -2.32
CA GLU A 110 9.86 -19.46 -1.32
C GLU A 110 10.87 -19.68 -0.21
N GLN A 111 12.17 -19.81 -0.56
CA GLN A 111 13.21 -19.95 0.45
C GLN A 111 13.31 -18.70 1.34
N ARG A 112 13.23 -17.52 0.76
CA ARG A 112 13.21 -16.26 1.52
C ARG A 112 11.96 -16.15 2.39
N ALA A 113 10.80 -16.52 1.88
CA ALA A 113 9.55 -16.48 2.62
C ALA A 113 9.59 -17.40 3.84
N LYS A 114 10.08 -18.63 3.70
CA LYS A 114 10.28 -19.58 4.82
C LYS A 114 11.18 -19.02 5.91
N ASN A 115 12.18 -18.23 5.56
CA ASN A 115 13.16 -17.73 6.52
C ASN A 115 12.74 -16.39 7.17
N ASN A 116 11.97 -15.55 6.45
CA ASN A 116 11.76 -14.17 6.85
C ASN A 116 10.29 -13.78 7.07
N LEU A 117 9.33 -14.63 6.72
CA LEU A 117 7.92 -14.40 7.02
C LEU A 117 7.44 -15.34 8.12
N ALA A 118 6.71 -14.82 9.10
CA ALA A 118 6.19 -15.64 10.18
C ALA A 118 5.29 -16.79 9.68
N LEU A 119 4.51 -16.53 8.60
CA LEU A 119 3.67 -17.56 7.95
C LEU A 119 4.43 -18.42 6.94
N GLY A 120 5.71 -18.15 6.68
CA GLY A 120 6.60 -18.96 5.85
C GLY A 120 6.24 -19.02 4.36
N ARG A 121 5.32 -18.22 3.86
CA ARG A 121 4.83 -18.24 2.47
C ARG A 121 4.37 -16.87 1.99
N GLY A 122 4.20 -16.72 0.68
CA GLY A 122 3.45 -15.60 0.12
C GLY A 122 1.95 -15.70 0.44
N GLY A 123 1.26 -14.56 0.38
CA GLY A 123 -0.18 -14.48 0.54
C GLY A 123 -0.90 -14.79 -0.77
N GLU A 124 -2.04 -15.47 -0.70
CA GLU A 124 -2.94 -15.59 -1.84
C GLU A 124 -3.76 -14.29 -2.01
N PRO A 125 -4.13 -13.89 -3.24
CA PRO A 125 -4.84 -12.63 -3.49
C PRO A 125 -6.12 -12.46 -2.66
N GLU A 126 -6.81 -13.54 -2.36
CA GLU A 126 -8.06 -13.54 -1.60
C GLU A 126 -7.85 -13.19 -0.12
N GLU A 127 -6.65 -13.40 0.42
CA GLU A 127 -6.36 -13.21 1.84
C GLU A 127 -6.32 -11.72 2.25
N ILE A 128 -6.25 -10.78 1.29
CA ILE A 128 -6.36 -9.35 1.58
C ILE A 128 -7.82 -8.86 1.68
N VAL A 129 -8.76 -9.65 1.14
CA VAL A 129 -10.18 -9.26 1.01
C VAL A 129 -10.81 -9.00 2.37
N GLY A 130 -10.51 -9.82 3.37
CA GLY A 130 -11.06 -9.66 4.72
C GLY A 130 -10.72 -8.30 5.34
N ALA A 131 -9.49 -7.82 5.20
CA ALA A 131 -9.07 -6.51 5.68
C ALA A 131 -9.76 -5.37 4.90
N ALA A 132 -9.91 -5.53 3.59
CA ALA A 132 -10.59 -4.55 2.75
C ALA A 132 -12.08 -4.45 3.11
N LEU A 133 -12.76 -5.58 3.29
CA LEU A 133 -14.17 -5.62 3.71
C LEU A 133 -14.37 -5.04 5.11
N TYR A 134 -13.49 -5.34 6.07
CA TYR A 134 -13.53 -4.71 7.38
C TYR A 134 -13.48 -3.19 7.25
N LEU A 135 -12.48 -2.65 6.58
CA LEU A 135 -12.31 -1.19 6.41
C LEU A 135 -13.45 -0.54 5.61
N ALA A 136 -14.05 -1.27 4.67
CA ALA A 136 -15.17 -0.78 3.86
C ALA A 136 -16.51 -0.76 4.60
N SER A 137 -16.67 -1.55 5.63
CA SER A 137 -17.93 -1.77 6.33
C SER A 137 -18.08 -0.91 7.60
N ASN A 138 -19.27 -0.96 8.20
CA ASN A 138 -19.56 -0.35 9.49
C ASN A 138 -18.81 -1.00 10.67
N ALA A 139 -18.26 -2.19 10.51
CA ALA A 139 -17.39 -2.79 11.51
C ALA A 139 -16.14 -1.91 11.81
N ALA A 140 -15.74 -1.07 10.86
CA ALA A 140 -14.66 -0.10 11.00
C ALA A 140 -15.16 1.33 11.28
N SER A 141 -16.37 1.52 11.82
CA SER A 141 -16.96 2.86 12.05
C SER A 141 -16.12 3.78 12.95
N PHE A 142 -15.30 3.20 13.82
CA PHE A 142 -14.37 3.95 14.69
C PHE A 142 -12.89 3.80 14.27
N THR A 143 -12.66 3.40 12.99
CA THR A 143 -11.31 3.17 12.44
C THR A 143 -11.06 4.15 11.29
N THR A 144 -10.16 5.12 11.52
CA THR A 144 -9.70 6.06 10.48
C THR A 144 -8.24 6.45 10.74
N GLY A 145 -7.49 6.80 9.70
CA GLY A 145 -6.08 7.15 9.79
C GLY A 145 -5.14 5.98 10.07
N THR A 146 -5.62 4.73 10.05
CA THR A 146 -4.79 3.56 10.32
C THR A 146 -4.21 2.94 9.06
N ILE A 147 -3.10 2.22 9.24
CA ILE A 147 -2.49 1.37 8.21
C ILE A 147 -2.46 -0.05 8.77
N ILE A 148 -3.32 -0.91 8.25
CA ILE A 148 -3.38 -2.33 8.65
C ILE A 148 -2.33 -3.12 7.85
N ARG A 149 -1.52 -3.92 8.53
CA ARG A 149 -0.59 -4.84 7.88
C ARG A 149 -1.31 -6.14 7.52
N VAL A 150 -1.15 -6.58 6.27
CA VAL A 150 -1.56 -7.89 5.77
C VAL A 150 -0.38 -8.44 4.98
N ASP A 151 0.54 -9.11 5.66
CA ASP A 151 1.90 -9.33 5.14
C ASP A 151 2.56 -10.65 5.56
N GLY A 152 1.81 -11.54 6.18
CA GLY A 152 2.35 -12.82 6.64
C GLY A 152 3.37 -12.71 7.78
N GLY A 153 3.42 -11.56 8.47
CA GLY A 153 4.36 -11.31 9.56
C GLY A 153 5.75 -10.96 9.06
N THR A 154 5.86 -10.00 8.14
CA THR A 154 7.15 -9.38 7.76
C THR A 154 7.73 -8.65 8.97
N PRO A 155 9.02 -8.88 9.32
CA PRO A 155 9.66 -8.24 10.47
C PRO A 155 9.73 -6.73 10.36
#